data_6245fedd613df9e870937fdcd76b6123
#
_entry.id   6245fedd613df9e870937fdcd76b6123
#
_cell.length_a   1.000
_cell.length_b   1.000
_cell.length_c   1.000
_cell.angle_alpha   90.00
_cell.angle_beta   90.00
_cell.angle_gamma   90.00
#
_symmetry.space_group_name_H-M   'P 1'
#
loop_
_entity.id
_entity.type
_entity.pdbx_description
1 polymer ?
#
loop_
_entity_poly.entity_id
_entity_poly.type
_entity_poly.pdbx_seq_one_letter_code
_entity_poly.pdbx_strand_id
1 'polypeptide(L)'
;MARFSQLAVAAAFMAVEHAGLNAKLGGNHRMGVLLGNGNGGFPEIDAAMRVLVARGGMKLSPFFFPMILPNMAAANVSRLLGARGYNATIATACAASTQAA
;
A
#
# COMPACT_ATOMS: atom_id res chain seq x y z
N MET A 1 5.41 0.94 -7.79
CA MET A 1 4.28 0.91 -6.83
C MET A 1 3.01 0.54 -7.56
N ALA A 2 2.26 -0.42 -7.03
CA ALA A 2 1.00 -0.83 -7.64
C ALA A 2 -0.05 0.28 -7.58
N ARG A 3 -1.06 0.20 -8.43
CA ARG A 3 -2.11 1.24 -8.50
C ARG A 3 -2.84 1.39 -7.17
N PHE A 4 -3.15 0.29 -6.48
CA PHE A 4 -3.85 0.38 -5.20
C PHE A 4 -3.01 1.11 -4.15
N SER A 5 -1.71 0.91 -4.16
CA SER A 5 -0.78 1.63 -3.28
C SER A 5 -0.69 3.10 -3.65
N GLN A 6 -0.68 3.42 -4.95
CA GLN A 6 -0.68 4.81 -5.41
C GLN A 6 -1.92 5.56 -4.95
N LEU A 7 -3.08 4.92 -5.04
CA LEU A 7 -4.34 5.52 -4.58
C LEU A 7 -4.33 5.74 -3.07
N ALA A 8 -3.82 4.78 -2.31
CA ALA A 8 -3.72 4.89 -0.86
C ALA A 8 -2.78 6.03 -0.44
N VAL A 9 -1.63 6.13 -1.09
CA VAL A 9 -0.66 7.20 -0.82
C VAL A 9 -1.25 8.56 -1.13
N ALA A 10 -1.90 8.71 -2.29
CA ALA A 10 -2.54 9.97 -2.67
C ALA A 10 -3.62 10.37 -1.66
N ALA A 11 -4.47 9.43 -1.25
CA ALA A 11 -5.52 9.68 -0.27
C ALA A 11 -4.93 10.08 1.09
N ALA A 12 -3.85 9.42 1.51
CA ALA A 12 -3.19 9.72 2.78
C ALA A 12 -2.59 11.12 2.79
N PHE A 13 -1.92 11.53 1.71
CA PHE A 13 -1.40 12.90 1.61
C PHE A 13 -2.50 13.94 1.63
N MET A 14 -3.61 13.67 0.94
CA MET A 14 -4.77 14.57 0.96
C MET A 14 -5.38 14.65 2.36
N ALA A 15 -5.46 13.53 3.07
CA ALA A 15 -6.00 13.50 4.43
C ALA A 15 -5.13 14.30 5.41
N VAL A 16 -3.82 14.15 5.32
CA VAL A 16 -2.85 14.85 6.16
C VAL A 16 -2.95 16.37 5.91
N GLU A 17 -3.03 16.76 4.65
CA GLU A 17 -3.18 18.17 4.26
C GLU A 17 -4.50 18.75 4.78
N HIS A 18 -5.60 18.02 4.62
CA HIS A 18 -6.91 18.43 5.10
C HIS A 18 -6.95 18.57 6.63
N ALA A 19 -6.23 17.70 7.34
CA ALA A 19 -6.14 17.75 8.80
C ALA A 19 -5.24 18.88 9.33
N GLY A 20 -4.50 19.54 8.44
CA GLY A 20 -3.57 20.61 8.84
C GLY A 20 -2.25 20.10 9.39
N LEU A 21 -1.93 18.82 9.17
CA LEU A 21 -0.66 18.24 9.56
C LEU A 21 0.40 18.46 8.48
N ASN A 22 1.67 18.35 8.84
CA ASN A 22 2.74 18.38 7.84
C ASN A 22 2.70 17.14 6.97
N ALA A 23 2.96 17.30 5.67
CA ALA A 23 2.93 16.20 4.72
C ALA A 23 3.98 15.10 5.03
N LYS A 24 5.07 15.47 5.71
CA LYS A 24 6.04 14.52 6.23
C LYS A 24 6.09 14.65 7.74
N LEU A 25 5.91 13.52 8.43
CA LEU A 25 5.82 13.50 9.87
C LEU A 25 7.18 13.37 10.56
N GLY A 26 8.27 13.40 9.79
CA GLY A 26 9.63 13.46 10.31
C GLY A 26 10.04 12.29 11.21
N GLY A 27 9.55 11.08 10.91
CA GLY A 27 9.84 9.92 11.73
C GLY A 27 9.05 9.87 13.03
N ASN A 28 7.82 10.38 13.02
CA ASN A 28 6.95 10.43 14.19
C ASN A 28 6.56 9.03 14.66
N HIS A 29 7.06 8.62 15.82
CA HIS A 29 6.79 7.31 16.40
C HIS A 29 5.37 7.19 17.01
N ARG A 30 4.68 8.30 17.19
CA ARG A 30 3.31 8.33 17.74
C ARG A 30 2.24 8.27 16.65
N MET A 31 2.64 8.35 15.38
CA MET A 31 1.75 8.28 14.23
C MET A 31 1.91 6.93 13.55
N GLY A 32 0.84 6.17 13.48
CA GLY A 32 0.80 4.89 12.79
C GLY A 32 -0.07 4.93 11.55
N VAL A 33 -0.05 3.84 10.80
CA VAL A 33 -0.88 3.65 9.62
C VAL A 33 -1.67 2.35 9.79
N LEU A 34 -2.99 2.46 9.68
CA LEU A 34 -3.88 1.31 9.66
C LEU A 34 -4.75 1.43 8.41
N LEU A 35 -4.67 0.44 7.55
CA LEU A 35 -5.32 0.49 6.25
C LEU A 35 -6.17 -0.74 6.03
N GLY A 36 -7.41 -0.54 5.58
CA GLY A 36 -8.28 -1.62 5.18
C GLY A 36 -8.12 -1.92 3.70
N ASN A 37 -7.85 -3.17 3.37
CA ASN A 37 -7.61 -3.58 1.99
C ASN A 37 -8.28 -4.92 1.72
N GLY A 38 -9.04 -4.99 0.63
CA GLY A 38 -9.69 -6.24 0.25
C GLY A 38 -8.69 -7.23 -0.34
N ASN A 39 -7.79 -6.73 -1.17
CA ASN A 39 -6.85 -7.57 -1.89
C ASN A 39 -5.61 -6.78 -2.29
N GLY A 40 -4.67 -7.44 -2.99
CA GLY A 40 -3.45 -6.81 -3.47
C GLY A 40 -3.57 -6.31 -4.90
N GLY A 41 -2.44 -6.16 -5.58
CA GLY A 41 -2.37 -5.60 -6.93
C GLY A 41 -2.75 -6.59 -8.03
N PHE A 42 -4.03 -6.82 -8.24
CA PHE A 42 -4.50 -7.74 -9.29
C PHE A 42 -4.02 -7.37 -10.69
N PRO A 43 -4.06 -6.08 -11.12
CA PRO A 43 -3.55 -5.74 -12.45
C PRO A 43 -2.07 -6.11 -12.61
N GLU A 44 -1.28 -5.92 -11.57
CA GLU A 44 0.15 -6.27 -11.58
C GLU A 44 0.35 -7.77 -11.56
N ILE A 45 -0.49 -8.52 -10.83
CA ILE A 45 -0.47 -9.99 -10.83
C ILE A 45 -0.82 -10.50 -12.23
N ASP A 46 -1.84 -9.99 -12.85
CA ASP A 46 -2.25 -10.38 -14.20
C ASP A 46 -1.12 -10.12 -15.22
N ALA A 47 -0.52 -8.95 -15.17
CA ALA A 47 0.61 -8.61 -16.05
C ALA A 47 1.80 -9.55 -15.83
N ALA A 48 2.12 -9.86 -14.59
CA ALA A 48 3.22 -10.77 -14.25
C ALA A 48 2.95 -12.19 -14.72
N MET A 49 1.71 -12.66 -14.59
CA MET A 49 1.34 -14.01 -15.06
C MET A 49 1.44 -14.11 -16.58
N ARG A 50 1.10 -13.06 -17.32
CA ARG A 50 1.29 -13.02 -18.76
C ARG A 50 2.76 -13.11 -19.14
N VAL A 51 3.64 -12.42 -18.41
CA VAL A 51 5.09 -12.52 -18.62
C VAL A 51 5.58 -13.93 -18.29
N LEU A 52 5.12 -14.52 -17.19
CA LEU A 52 5.50 -15.86 -16.80
C LEU A 52 5.17 -16.90 -17.88
N VAL A 53 3.96 -16.83 -18.42
CA VAL A 53 3.49 -17.75 -19.46
C VAL A 53 4.25 -17.55 -20.79
N ALA A 54 4.49 -16.29 -21.17
CA ALA A 54 5.09 -15.94 -22.46
C ALA A 54 6.61 -16.02 -22.45
N ARG A 55 7.28 -15.68 -21.34
CA ARG A 55 8.74 -15.50 -21.29
C ARG A 55 9.43 -16.29 -20.18
N GLY A 56 8.69 -16.97 -19.32
CA GLY A 56 9.25 -17.74 -18.22
C GLY A 56 9.53 -16.89 -16.98
N GLY A 57 9.75 -17.59 -15.86
CA GLY A 57 9.89 -16.95 -14.54
C GLY A 57 11.09 -16.01 -14.39
N MET A 58 12.15 -16.24 -15.18
CA MET A 58 13.35 -15.40 -15.11
C MET A 58 13.12 -13.97 -15.62
N LYS A 59 12.02 -13.74 -16.32
CA LYS A 59 11.68 -12.42 -16.86
C LYS A 59 10.73 -11.62 -15.95
N LEU A 60 10.32 -12.18 -14.81
CA LEU A 60 9.50 -11.44 -13.85
C LEU A 60 10.31 -10.34 -13.20
N SER A 61 9.65 -9.19 -12.95
CA SER A 61 10.28 -8.09 -12.24
C SER A 61 10.69 -8.52 -10.83
N PRO A 62 11.89 -8.16 -10.36
CA PRO A 62 12.27 -8.41 -8.97
C PRO A 62 11.41 -7.65 -7.96
N PHE A 63 10.66 -6.64 -8.42
CA PHE A 63 9.75 -5.88 -7.58
C PHE A 63 8.33 -6.42 -7.56
N PHE A 64 8.10 -7.62 -8.10
CA PHE A 64 6.77 -8.23 -8.20
C PHE A 64 6.08 -8.33 -6.83
N PHE A 65 6.73 -8.99 -5.86
CA PHE A 65 6.15 -9.14 -4.53
C PHE A 65 5.96 -7.81 -3.80
N PRO A 66 6.93 -6.88 -3.80
CA PRO A 66 6.68 -5.57 -3.22
C PRO A 66 5.51 -4.81 -3.81
N MET A 67 5.12 -5.11 -5.06
CA MET A 67 3.97 -4.44 -5.68
C MET A 67 2.63 -5.06 -5.30
N ILE A 68 2.57 -6.40 -5.12
CA ILE A 68 1.29 -7.10 -5.02
C ILE A 68 0.82 -7.39 -3.61
N LEU A 69 1.70 -7.36 -2.61
CA LEU A 69 1.32 -7.71 -1.25
C LEU A 69 0.27 -6.74 -0.69
N PRO A 70 -0.78 -7.25 -0.01
CA PRO A 70 -1.85 -6.40 0.50
C PRO A 70 -1.38 -5.34 1.49
N ASN A 71 -0.30 -5.59 2.23
CA ASN A 71 0.24 -4.66 3.21
C ASN A 71 1.12 -3.56 2.60
N MET A 72 1.39 -3.62 1.31
CA MET A 72 2.32 -2.66 0.70
C MET A 72 1.74 -1.25 0.62
N ALA A 73 0.43 -1.09 0.53
CA ALA A 73 -0.18 0.23 0.55
C ALA A 73 0.11 0.94 1.88
N ALA A 74 -0.12 0.26 3.01
CA ALA A 74 0.17 0.81 4.33
C ALA A 74 1.68 1.07 4.53
N ALA A 75 2.51 0.15 4.05
CA ALA A 75 3.96 0.30 4.13
C ALA A 75 4.45 1.52 3.34
N ASN A 76 3.93 1.74 2.13
CA ASN A 76 4.29 2.89 1.31
C ASN A 76 3.82 4.21 1.92
N VAL A 77 2.60 4.24 2.48
CA VAL A 77 2.09 5.42 3.19
C VAL A 77 3.01 5.76 4.36
N SER A 78 3.36 4.77 5.18
CA SER A 78 4.24 4.96 6.33
C SER A 78 5.61 5.49 5.90
N ARG A 79 6.18 4.91 4.87
CA ARG A 79 7.50 5.29 4.36
C ARG A 79 7.51 6.74 3.83
N LEU A 80 6.51 7.10 3.06
CA LEU A 80 6.46 8.41 2.39
C LEU A 80 6.06 9.54 3.35
N LEU A 81 5.22 9.26 4.33
CA LEU A 81 4.83 10.26 5.34
C LEU A 81 5.81 10.31 6.52
N GLY A 82 6.65 9.31 6.70
CA GLY A 82 7.55 9.23 7.84
C GLY A 82 6.85 8.84 9.14
N ALA A 83 5.68 8.21 9.05
CA ALA A 83 4.96 7.71 10.23
C ALA A 83 5.63 6.42 10.71
N ARG A 84 6.14 6.40 11.93
CA ARG A 84 6.91 5.28 12.48
C ARG A 84 6.23 4.56 13.63
N GLY A 85 4.95 4.83 13.84
CA GLY A 85 4.15 4.10 14.81
C GLY A 85 3.69 2.75 14.26
N TYR A 86 2.59 2.25 14.83
CA TYR A 86 2.01 0.98 14.41
C TYR A 86 1.65 1.01 12.93
N ASN A 87 1.99 -0.07 12.22
CA ASN A 87 1.67 -0.21 10.81
C ASN A 87 1.03 -1.57 10.58
N ALA A 88 -0.21 -1.57 10.10
CA ALA A 88 -0.93 -2.81 9.84
C ALA A 88 -1.94 -2.62 8.72
N THR A 89 -2.31 -3.74 8.14
CA THR A 89 -3.37 -3.80 7.14
C THR A 89 -4.41 -4.82 7.61
N ILE A 90 -5.68 -4.43 7.57
CA ILE A 90 -6.79 -5.32 7.83
C ILE A 90 -7.34 -5.78 6.47
N ALA A 91 -7.33 -7.07 6.24
CA ALA A 91 -7.75 -7.67 4.98
C ALA A 91 -8.92 -8.62 5.20
N THR A 92 -10.09 -8.07 5.48
CA THR A 92 -11.31 -8.83 5.71
C THR A 92 -12.33 -8.61 4.61
N ALA A 93 -11.86 -8.55 3.38
CA ALA A 93 -12.66 -8.34 2.17
C ALA A 93 -13.57 -7.11 2.31
N CYS A 94 -14.88 -7.26 2.14
CA CYS A 94 -15.81 -6.12 2.13
C CYS A 94 -15.85 -5.35 3.46
N ALA A 95 -15.49 -5.98 4.58
CA ALA A 95 -15.52 -5.35 5.89
C ALA A 95 -14.22 -4.62 6.26
N ALA A 96 -13.17 -4.70 5.42
CA ALA A 96 -11.84 -4.21 5.76
C ALA A 96 -11.82 -2.71 6.09
N SER A 97 -12.42 -1.89 5.27
CA SER A 97 -12.42 -0.44 5.48
C SER A 97 -13.17 -0.05 6.75
N THR A 98 -14.30 -0.69 7.01
CA THR A 98 -15.06 -0.45 8.23
C THR A 98 -14.26 -0.82 9.47
N GLN A 99 -13.53 -1.93 9.44
CA GLN A 99 -12.71 -2.37 10.57
C GLN A 99 -11.48 -1.48 10.75
N ALA A 100 -10.93 -0.91 9.68
CA ALA A 100 -9.80 -0.01 9.76
C ALA A 100 -10.18 1.35 10.36
N ALA A 101 -11.42 1.75 10.17
CA ALA A 101 -11.91 2.97 10.77
C ALA A 101 -12.12 2.79 12.27
#